data_41082d855ef0b012455fc9a2e86a1c78
#
_entry.id   41082d855ef0b012455fc9a2e86a1c78
#
_cell.length_a   1.000
_cell.length_b   1.000
_cell.length_c   1.000
_cell.angle_alpha   90.00
_cell.angle_beta   90.00
_cell.angle_gamma   90.00
#
_symmetry.space_group_name_H-M   'P 1'
#
loop_
_entity.id
_entity.type
_entity.pdbx_description
1 polymer ?
#
loop_
_entity_poly.entity_id
_entity_poly.type
_entity_poly.pdbx_seq_one_letter_code
_entity_poly.pdbx_strand_id
1 'polypeptide(L)'
;MKNKILIIVGIVFFVVGMIILSIYLNNMNKVEISKEEESAMEIMKVTSTNFEEEVLNSDKTVLIDFYADWCGPCKAYSPVVEAVAEENEDIKVVKVNVDDAQDLAIKYQVMSIPTTVVIKNGQESNRAVGMMSKSDLIEMVK
;
A
#
# COMPACT_ATOMS: atom_id res chain seq x y z
N MET A 1 34.00 28.52 47.04
CA MET A 1 33.79 27.18 46.52
C MET A 1 32.28 26.86 46.28
N LYS A 2 31.38 27.24 47.17
CA LYS A 2 29.92 26.95 47.04
C LYS A 2 29.26 27.48 45.76
N ASN A 3 29.60 28.69 45.30
CA ASN A 3 29.00 29.30 44.11
C ASN A 3 29.39 28.61 42.79
N LYS A 4 30.59 28.04 42.70
CA LYS A 4 31.02 27.28 41.49
C LYS A 4 30.31 25.95 41.38
N ILE A 5 30.02 25.30 42.52
CA ILE A 5 29.28 24.03 42.55
C ILE A 5 27.82 24.25 42.12
N LEU A 6 27.18 25.32 42.57
CA LEU A 6 25.80 25.66 42.15
C LEU A 6 25.69 25.93 40.64
N ILE A 7 26.67 26.61 40.05
CA ILE A 7 26.71 26.88 38.61
C ILE A 7 26.88 25.55 37.81
N ILE A 8 27.79 24.68 38.25
CA ILE A 8 28.01 23.39 37.61
C ILE A 8 26.77 22.51 37.67
N VAL A 9 26.09 22.45 38.82
CA VAL A 9 24.83 21.70 38.98
C VAL A 9 23.75 22.25 38.05
N GLY A 10 23.61 23.60 37.97
CA GLY A 10 22.66 24.23 37.05
C GLY A 10 22.92 23.90 35.59
N ILE A 11 24.19 23.87 35.15
CA ILE A 11 24.57 23.53 33.78
C ILE A 11 24.25 22.04 33.50
N VAL A 12 24.53 21.15 34.45
CA VAL A 12 24.24 19.72 34.30
C VAL A 12 22.73 19.48 34.16
N PHE A 13 21.91 20.13 34.99
CA PHE A 13 20.45 20.02 34.87
C PHE A 13 19.93 20.55 33.53
N PHE A 14 20.49 21.68 33.05
CA PHE A 14 20.13 22.26 31.76
C PHE A 14 20.48 21.30 30.59
N VAL A 15 21.70 20.75 30.60
CA VAL A 15 22.15 19.79 29.56
C VAL A 15 21.31 18.51 29.58
N VAL A 16 21.02 17.95 30.76
CA VAL A 16 20.17 16.78 30.91
C VAL A 16 18.74 17.08 30.41
N GLY A 17 18.20 18.24 30.75
CA GLY A 17 16.88 18.67 30.25
C GLY A 17 16.85 18.78 28.72
N MET A 18 17.89 19.34 28.09
CA MET A 18 18.01 19.43 26.64
C MET A 18 18.10 18.06 25.97
N ILE A 19 18.82 17.13 26.58
CA ILE A 19 18.92 15.74 26.07
C ILE A 19 17.57 15.04 26.16
N ILE A 20 16.88 15.15 27.29
CA ILE A 20 15.54 14.57 27.48
C ILE A 20 14.55 15.14 26.47
N LEU A 21 14.55 16.46 26.28
CA LEU A 21 13.70 17.13 25.29
C LEU A 21 14.00 16.67 23.87
N SER A 22 15.29 16.53 23.52
CA SER A 22 15.71 16.04 22.20
C SER A 22 15.24 14.60 21.94
N ILE A 23 15.37 13.72 22.95
CA ILE A 23 14.89 12.33 22.87
C ILE A 23 13.37 12.30 22.74
N TYR A 24 12.66 13.16 23.51
CA TYR A 24 11.20 13.24 23.47
C TYR A 24 10.70 13.69 22.08
N LEU A 25 11.28 14.77 21.52
CA LEU A 25 10.93 15.28 20.19
C LEU A 25 11.26 14.25 19.09
N ASN A 26 12.40 13.57 19.19
CA ASN A 26 12.77 12.52 18.23
C ASN A 26 11.83 11.30 18.31
N ASN A 27 11.38 10.96 19.52
CA ASN A 27 10.43 9.87 19.71
C ASN A 27 9.01 10.24 19.22
N MET A 28 8.58 11.47 19.38
CA MET A 28 7.30 11.96 18.83
C MET A 28 7.32 11.92 17.30
N ASN A 29 8.39 12.41 16.68
CA ASN A 29 8.54 12.39 15.22
C ASN A 29 8.55 10.96 14.65
N LYS A 30 9.13 10.00 15.38
CA LYS A 30 9.12 8.57 15.01
C LYS A 30 7.72 7.94 15.12
N VAL A 31 6.91 8.38 16.10
CA VAL A 31 5.54 7.90 16.30
C VAL A 31 4.59 8.43 15.21
N GLU A 32 4.78 9.66 14.73
CA GLU A 32 3.98 10.21 13.63
C GLU A 32 4.32 9.54 12.30
N ILE A 33 5.60 9.30 12.01
CA ILE A 33 6.03 8.58 10.79
C ILE A 33 5.49 7.14 10.77
N SER A 34 5.50 6.44 11.92
CA SER A 34 4.96 5.09 12.00
C SER A 34 3.43 5.04 11.89
N LYS A 35 2.70 6.11 12.22
CA LYS A 35 1.24 6.18 12.05
C LYS A 35 0.80 6.43 10.61
N GLU A 36 1.59 7.16 9.83
CA GLU A 36 1.30 7.37 8.40
C GLU A 36 1.61 6.13 7.56
N GLU A 37 2.57 5.29 7.98
CA GLU A 37 2.86 4.00 7.31
C GLU A 37 1.90 2.87 7.72
N GLU A 38 1.23 2.94 8.87
CA GLU A 38 0.35 1.88 9.41
C GLU A 38 -1.11 1.99 8.93
N SER A 39 -1.50 3.03 8.20
CA SER A 39 -2.88 3.22 7.71
C SER A 39 -3.08 2.86 6.23
N ALA A 40 -2.04 2.52 5.49
CA ALA A 40 -2.21 1.97 4.15
C ALA A 40 -2.62 0.50 4.26
N MET A 41 -3.86 0.19 3.90
CA MET A 41 -4.34 -1.18 3.79
C MET A 41 -3.44 -1.93 2.79
N GLU A 42 -2.60 -2.84 3.29
CA GLU A 42 -1.74 -3.63 2.41
C GLU A 42 -2.59 -4.55 1.53
N ILE A 43 -2.72 -4.19 0.25
CA ILE A 43 -3.44 -5.00 -0.71
C ILE A 43 -2.71 -6.32 -0.89
N MET A 44 -3.45 -7.42 -0.81
CA MET A 44 -2.93 -8.77 -0.96
C MET A 44 -2.20 -8.95 -2.30
N LYS A 45 -0.97 -9.44 -2.24
CA LYS A 45 -0.23 -9.89 -3.42
C LYS A 45 -0.60 -11.33 -3.75
N VAL A 46 -0.97 -11.54 -5.00
CA VAL A 46 -1.38 -12.84 -5.52
C VAL A 46 -0.35 -13.34 -6.54
N THR A 47 -0.02 -14.61 -6.42
CA THR A 47 0.86 -15.34 -7.31
C THR A 47 0.11 -16.55 -7.88
N SER A 48 0.75 -17.30 -8.78
CA SER A 48 0.15 -18.52 -9.37
C SER A 48 -0.24 -19.57 -8.33
N THR A 49 0.39 -19.56 -7.16
CA THR A 49 0.15 -20.56 -6.11
C THR A 49 -1.14 -20.33 -5.32
N ASN A 50 -1.60 -19.09 -5.17
CA ASN A 50 -2.82 -18.76 -4.42
C ASN A 50 -3.91 -18.13 -5.30
N PHE A 51 -3.69 -18.00 -6.61
CA PHE A 51 -4.62 -17.34 -7.54
C PHE A 51 -5.99 -18.01 -7.59
N GLU A 52 -6.02 -19.34 -7.61
CA GLU A 52 -7.27 -20.09 -7.68
C GLU A 52 -8.14 -19.83 -6.45
N GLU A 53 -7.55 -19.91 -5.26
CA GLU A 53 -8.24 -19.69 -4.00
C GLU A 53 -8.67 -18.23 -3.83
N GLU A 54 -7.75 -17.29 -4.07
CA GLU A 54 -7.94 -15.88 -3.74
C GLU A 54 -8.75 -15.12 -4.79
N VAL A 55 -8.77 -15.60 -6.04
CA VAL A 55 -9.41 -14.92 -7.15
C VAL A 55 -10.56 -15.72 -7.75
N LEU A 56 -10.31 -16.97 -8.22
CA LEU A 56 -11.32 -17.72 -8.96
C LEU A 56 -12.43 -18.25 -8.07
N ASN A 57 -12.10 -18.64 -6.83
CA ASN A 57 -13.03 -19.19 -5.84
C ASN A 57 -13.58 -18.10 -4.88
N SER A 58 -13.32 -16.82 -5.15
CA SER A 58 -13.83 -15.72 -4.34
C SER A 58 -15.34 -15.52 -4.52
N ASP A 59 -16.05 -15.37 -3.41
CA ASP A 59 -17.48 -15.00 -3.39
C ASP A 59 -17.72 -13.53 -3.75
N LYS A 60 -16.65 -12.70 -3.70
CA LYS A 60 -16.68 -11.28 -4.03
C LYS A 60 -16.27 -11.03 -5.48
N THR A 61 -16.68 -9.90 -6.04
CA THR A 61 -16.04 -9.34 -7.22
C THR A 61 -14.58 -9.05 -6.91
N VAL A 62 -13.65 -9.55 -7.73
CA VAL A 62 -12.20 -9.35 -7.55
C VAL A 62 -11.68 -8.38 -8.59
N LEU A 63 -11.01 -7.33 -8.13
CA LEU A 63 -10.25 -6.41 -8.96
C LEU A 63 -8.77 -6.78 -8.88
N ILE A 64 -8.16 -7.10 -10.00
CA ILE A 64 -6.75 -7.46 -10.11
C ILE A 64 -6.00 -6.29 -10.74
N ASP A 65 -4.98 -5.76 -10.05
CA ASP A 65 -4.01 -4.82 -10.59
C ASP A 65 -2.73 -5.56 -11.01
N PHE A 66 -2.50 -5.70 -12.32
CA PHE A 66 -1.26 -6.22 -12.86
C PHE A 66 -0.22 -5.11 -12.94
N TYR A 67 0.88 -5.27 -12.22
CA TYR A 67 1.92 -4.25 -12.06
C TYR A 67 3.33 -4.85 -12.08
N ALA A 68 4.36 -3.99 -12.05
CA ALA A 68 5.74 -4.34 -11.74
C ALA A 68 6.39 -3.25 -10.88
N ASP A 69 7.40 -3.61 -10.10
CA ASP A 69 8.07 -2.69 -9.17
C ASP A 69 8.86 -1.57 -9.89
N TRP A 70 9.30 -1.82 -11.11
CA TRP A 70 9.99 -0.84 -11.95
C TRP A 70 9.05 0.08 -12.74
N CYS A 71 7.74 -0.19 -12.74
CA CYS A 71 6.74 0.53 -13.53
C CYS A 71 6.35 1.85 -12.84
N GLY A 72 6.80 2.97 -13.40
CA GLY A 72 6.47 4.32 -12.91
C GLY A 72 4.97 4.62 -12.90
N PRO A 73 4.23 4.41 -14.01
CA PRO A 73 2.78 4.58 -14.04
C PRO A 73 2.04 3.72 -13.01
N CYS A 74 2.50 2.48 -12.76
CA CYS A 74 1.89 1.60 -11.76
C CYS A 74 2.02 2.18 -10.34
N LYS A 75 3.17 2.77 -10.00
CA LYS A 75 3.37 3.46 -8.72
C LYS A 75 2.45 4.65 -8.54
N ALA A 76 2.23 5.42 -9.61
CA ALA A 76 1.30 6.55 -9.59
C ALA A 76 -0.18 6.10 -9.49
N TYR A 77 -0.48 4.90 -9.98
CA TYR A 77 -1.82 4.31 -9.95
C TYR A 77 -2.16 3.62 -8.63
N SER A 78 -1.17 3.12 -7.89
CA SER A 78 -1.34 2.38 -6.63
C SER A 78 -2.26 3.10 -5.63
N PRO A 79 -2.10 4.41 -5.36
CA PRO A 79 -2.99 5.10 -4.42
C PRO A 79 -4.46 5.10 -4.83
N VAL A 80 -4.75 5.08 -6.13
CA VAL A 80 -6.12 5.01 -6.65
C VAL A 80 -6.73 3.63 -6.39
N VAL A 81 -5.95 2.57 -6.64
CA VAL A 81 -6.35 1.18 -6.40
C VAL A 81 -6.55 0.92 -4.89
N GLU A 82 -5.68 1.45 -4.06
CA GLU A 82 -5.76 1.39 -2.60
C GLU A 82 -7.03 2.08 -2.07
N ALA A 83 -7.32 3.28 -2.56
CA ALA A 83 -8.54 3.98 -2.18
C ALA A 83 -9.84 3.24 -2.59
N VAL A 84 -9.82 2.49 -3.71
CA VAL A 84 -10.95 1.63 -4.09
C VAL A 84 -11.09 0.46 -3.12
N ALA A 85 -9.99 -0.15 -2.70
CA ALA A 85 -9.99 -1.24 -1.74
C ALA A 85 -10.53 -0.81 -0.36
N GLU A 86 -10.11 0.36 0.12
CA GLU A 86 -10.51 0.91 1.42
C GLU A 86 -11.99 1.32 1.49
N GLU A 87 -12.52 1.83 0.39
CA GLU A 87 -13.88 2.39 0.37
C GLU A 87 -14.97 1.38 -0.05
N ASN A 88 -14.58 0.19 -0.51
CA ASN A 88 -15.52 -0.81 -1.06
C ASN A 88 -15.24 -2.21 -0.51
N GLU A 89 -15.75 -2.51 0.68
CA GLU A 89 -15.57 -3.80 1.37
C GLU A 89 -16.21 -4.99 0.64
N ASP A 90 -17.14 -4.76 -0.27
CA ASP A 90 -17.80 -5.76 -1.11
C ASP A 90 -16.93 -6.20 -2.31
N ILE A 91 -15.85 -5.48 -2.60
CA ILE A 91 -14.88 -5.80 -3.63
C ILE A 91 -13.60 -6.33 -2.99
N LYS A 92 -13.07 -7.40 -3.54
CA LYS A 92 -11.72 -7.87 -3.18
C LYS A 92 -10.71 -7.29 -4.17
N VAL A 93 -9.78 -6.49 -3.68
CA VAL A 93 -8.69 -5.95 -4.51
C VAL A 93 -7.43 -6.75 -4.26
N VAL A 94 -6.76 -7.19 -5.34
CA VAL A 94 -5.49 -7.92 -5.28
C VAL A 94 -4.50 -7.35 -6.29
N LYS A 95 -3.21 -7.55 -6.03
CA LYS A 95 -2.12 -7.13 -6.91
C LYS A 95 -1.34 -8.34 -7.42
N VAL A 96 -1.03 -8.35 -8.71
CA VAL A 96 -0.22 -9.40 -9.36
C VAL A 96 1.00 -8.74 -9.98
N ASN A 97 2.18 -9.06 -9.47
CA ASN A 97 3.44 -8.63 -10.08
C ASN A 97 3.72 -9.52 -11.30
N VAL A 98 3.80 -8.91 -12.48
CA VAL A 98 4.01 -9.65 -13.73
C VAL A 98 5.39 -10.31 -13.84
N ASP A 99 6.37 -9.85 -13.05
CA ASP A 99 7.70 -10.47 -13.00
C ASP A 99 7.69 -11.75 -12.15
N ASP A 100 6.87 -11.77 -11.08
CA ASP A 100 6.78 -12.90 -10.14
C ASP A 100 5.76 -13.96 -10.61
N ALA A 101 4.75 -13.55 -11.40
CA ALA A 101 3.65 -14.38 -11.87
C ALA A 101 3.46 -14.25 -13.39
N GLN A 102 4.51 -14.56 -14.16
CA GLN A 102 4.51 -14.44 -15.62
C GLN A 102 3.46 -15.31 -16.30
N ASP A 103 3.18 -16.49 -15.76
CA ASP A 103 2.14 -17.39 -16.22
C ASP A 103 0.74 -16.78 -16.12
N LEU A 104 0.45 -16.03 -15.05
CA LEU A 104 -0.80 -15.26 -14.92
C LEU A 104 -0.85 -14.11 -15.92
N ALA A 105 0.24 -13.38 -16.10
CA ALA A 105 0.32 -12.30 -17.10
C ALA A 105 0.06 -12.84 -18.52
N ILE A 106 0.59 -14.00 -18.86
CA ILE A 106 0.35 -14.68 -20.15
C ILE A 106 -1.12 -15.15 -20.22
N LYS A 107 -1.62 -15.82 -19.19
CA LYS A 107 -3.01 -16.33 -19.14
C LYS A 107 -4.03 -15.22 -19.36
N TYR A 108 -3.80 -14.06 -18.74
CA TYR A 108 -4.66 -12.87 -18.86
C TYR A 108 -4.25 -11.94 -20.00
N GLN A 109 -3.32 -12.35 -20.86
CA GLN A 109 -2.85 -11.59 -22.03
C GLN A 109 -2.47 -10.14 -21.68
N VAL A 110 -1.76 -9.95 -20.58
CA VAL A 110 -1.29 -8.65 -20.13
C VAL A 110 -0.10 -8.21 -20.97
N MET A 111 -0.35 -7.33 -21.93
CA MET A 111 0.65 -6.82 -22.88
C MET A 111 1.27 -5.50 -22.45
N SER A 112 0.68 -4.82 -21.49
CA SER A 112 1.11 -3.52 -20.97
C SER A 112 0.66 -3.39 -19.52
N ILE A 113 1.40 -2.62 -18.72
CA ILE A 113 1.07 -2.36 -17.30
C ILE A 113 1.04 -0.84 -17.02
N PRO A 114 0.16 -0.40 -16.10
CA PRO A 114 -0.79 -1.21 -15.36
C PRO A 114 -1.92 -1.75 -16.24
N THR A 115 -2.42 -2.92 -15.93
CA THR A 115 -3.65 -3.48 -16.50
C THR A 115 -4.53 -3.93 -15.34
N THR A 116 -5.77 -3.46 -15.34
CA THR A 116 -6.78 -3.86 -14.36
C THR A 116 -7.73 -4.88 -14.99
N VAL A 117 -7.97 -5.99 -14.29
CA VAL A 117 -8.91 -7.04 -14.69
C VAL A 117 -9.93 -7.26 -13.59
N VAL A 118 -11.20 -7.34 -13.93
CA VAL A 118 -12.28 -7.65 -12.98
C VAL A 118 -12.77 -9.07 -13.19
N ILE A 119 -12.76 -9.85 -12.12
CA ILE A 119 -13.27 -11.23 -12.09
C ILE A 119 -14.58 -11.25 -11.31
N LYS A 120 -15.62 -11.82 -11.91
CA LYS A 120 -16.90 -12.12 -11.28
C LYS A 120 -17.24 -13.59 -11.45
N ASN A 121 -17.55 -14.26 -10.36
CA ASN A 121 -17.87 -15.71 -10.38
C ASN A 121 -16.79 -16.55 -11.12
N GLY A 122 -15.52 -16.24 -10.85
CA GLY A 122 -14.37 -16.94 -11.43
C GLY A 122 -14.08 -16.63 -12.91
N GLN A 123 -14.79 -15.69 -13.52
CA GLN A 123 -14.64 -15.31 -14.94
C GLN A 123 -14.30 -13.84 -15.10
N GLU A 124 -13.47 -13.52 -16.10
CA GLU A 124 -13.21 -12.14 -16.47
C GLU A 124 -14.49 -11.48 -16.98
N SER A 125 -14.90 -10.41 -16.32
CA SER A 125 -16.09 -9.64 -16.68
C SER A 125 -15.76 -8.29 -17.33
N ASN A 126 -14.60 -7.70 -16.98
CA ASN A 126 -14.20 -6.41 -17.50
C ASN A 126 -12.66 -6.24 -17.45
N ARG A 127 -12.14 -5.33 -18.28
CA ARG A 127 -10.71 -5.05 -18.38
C ARG A 127 -10.44 -3.61 -18.77
N ALA A 128 -9.34 -3.05 -18.23
CA ALA A 128 -8.80 -1.77 -18.67
C ALA A 128 -7.27 -1.80 -18.70
N VAL A 129 -6.67 -1.12 -19.67
CA VAL A 129 -5.22 -0.96 -19.81
C VAL A 129 -4.84 0.48 -19.55
N GLY A 130 -3.84 0.69 -18.72
CA GLY A 130 -3.40 2.01 -18.26
C GLY A 130 -4.06 2.43 -16.95
N MET A 131 -3.72 3.65 -16.51
CA MET A 131 -4.28 4.22 -15.29
C MET A 131 -5.72 4.65 -15.51
N MET A 132 -6.56 4.42 -14.49
CA MET A 132 -7.96 4.86 -14.47
C MET A 132 -8.19 5.83 -13.31
N SER A 133 -9.28 6.58 -13.38
CA SER A 133 -9.77 7.32 -12.22
C SER A 133 -10.45 6.36 -11.23
N LYS A 134 -10.54 6.76 -9.96
CA LYS A 134 -11.28 5.99 -8.95
C LYS A 134 -12.75 5.75 -9.34
N SER A 135 -13.41 6.76 -9.89
CA SER A 135 -14.80 6.64 -10.36
C SER A 135 -14.98 5.61 -11.45
N ASP A 136 -14.06 5.57 -12.42
CA ASP A 136 -14.12 4.61 -13.52
C ASP A 136 -13.86 3.18 -13.03
N LEU A 137 -12.92 3.02 -12.07
CA LEU A 137 -12.68 1.72 -11.42
C LEU A 137 -13.93 1.20 -10.68
N ILE A 138 -14.58 2.08 -9.92
CA ILE A 138 -15.81 1.72 -9.20
C ILE A 138 -16.93 1.35 -10.17
N GLU A 139 -17.06 2.05 -11.28
CA GLU A 139 -18.04 1.72 -12.31
C GLU A 139 -17.74 0.36 -12.96
N MET A 140 -16.46 0.06 -13.18
CA MET A 140 -16.01 -1.17 -13.83
C MET A 140 -16.31 -2.44 -13.00
N VAL A 141 -16.38 -2.33 -11.68
CA VAL A 141 -16.63 -3.46 -10.76
C VAL A 141 -18.12 -3.69 -10.45
N LYS A 142 -18.98 -2.72 -10.78
CA LYS A 142 -20.45 -2.87 -10.67
C LYS A 142 -21.01 -3.77 -11.73
#